data_d659f1449c529664060a89e379dc9174
#
_entry.id   d659f1449c529664060a89e379dc9174
#
_cell.length_a   1.000
_cell.length_b   1.000
_cell.length_c   1.000
_cell.angle_alpha   90.00
_cell.angle_beta   90.00
_cell.angle_gamma   90.00
#
_symmetry.space_group_name_H-M   'P 1'
#
loop_
_entity.id
_entity.type
_entity.pdbx_description
1 polymer ?
#
loop_
_entity_poly.entity_id
_entity_poly.type
_entity_poly.pdbx_seq_one_letter_code
_entity_poly.pdbx_strand_id
1 'polypeptide(L)'
;MDFMLEEEMIDLLTFCLQNTDSDEIESKKFRLKEVGKEIFDDGGVDAMENFFFVVENRIEGEIEKSPKPFRSLWNGLSDEWKYH
;
A
#
# COMPACT_ATOMS: atom_id res chain seq x y z
N MET A 1 -10.22 9.38 6.86
CA MET A 1 -9.08 8.49 6.61
C MET A 1 -8.44 8.12 7.94
N ASP A 2 -8.11 6.85 8.11
CA ASP A 2 -7.51 6.38 9.35
C ASP A 2 -6.01 6.70 9.35
N PHE A 3 -5.61 7.63 10.23
CA PHE A 3 -4.21 8.07 10.33
C PHE A 3 -3.27 6.93 10.73
N MET A 4 -3.70 6.07 11.64
CA MET A 4 -2.86 4.95 12.08
C MET A 4 -2.64 3.94 10.94
N LEU A 5 -3.66 3.70 10.15
CA LEU A 5 -3.55 2.81 9.01
C LEU A 5 -2.63 3.39 7.93
N GLU A 6 -2.71 4.70 7.74
CA GLU A 6 -1.82 5.41 6.82
C GLU A 6 -0.36 5.26 7.25
N GLU A 7 -0.06 5.47 8.52
CA GLU A 7 1.30 5.34 9.05
C GLU A 7 1.79 3.90 8.93
N GLU A 8 0.94 2.94 9.23
CA GLU A 8 1.30 1.52 9.08
C GLU A 8 1.65 1.21 7.63
N MET A 9 0.84 1.68 6.70
CA MET A 9 1.07 1.43 5.29
C MET A 9 2.39 2.06 4.81
N ILE A 10 2.69 3.27 5.27
CA ILE A 10 3.95 3.94 4.95
C ILE A 10 5.13 3.09 5.44
N ASP A 11 5.07 2.61 6.68
CA ASP A 11 6.13 1.78 7.25
C ASP A 11 6.32 0.49 6.46
N LEU A 12 5.22 -0.18 6.10
CA LEU A 12 5.26 -1.43 5.35
C LEU A 12 5.88 -1.24 3.96
N LEU A 13 5.44 -0.22 3.24
CA LEU A 13 5.96 0.04 1.89
C LEU A 13 7.40 0.49 1.92
N THR A 14 7.76 1.34 2.89
CA THR A 14 9.14 1.81 3.04
C THR A 14 10.06 0.62 3.31
N PHE A 15 9.64 -0.28 4.20
CA PHE A 15 10.41 -1.49 4.49
C PHE A 15 10.64 -2.31 3.22
N CYS A 16 9.57 -2.54 2.45
CA CYS A 16 9.66 -3.34 1.23
C CYS A 16 10.58 -2.70 0.18
N LEU A 17 10.55 -1.37 0.09
CA LEU A 17 11.41 -0.65 -0.86
C LEU A 17 12.88 -0.67 -0.46
N GLN A 18 13.17 -0.67 0.84
CA GLN A 18 14.55 -0.58 1.34
C GLN A 18 15.16 -1.94 1.66
N ASN A 19 14.38 -2.99 1.75
CA ASN A 19 14.84 -4.32 2.18
C ASN A 19 14.34 -5.41 1.24
N THR A 20 14.67 -5.28 -0.05
CA THR A 20 14.13 -6.16 -1.09
C THR A 20 14.48 -7.63 -0.92
N ASP A 21 15.56 -7.94 -0.20
CA ASP A 21 16.03 -9.31 0.01
C ASP A 21 15.63 -9.87 1.37
N SER A 22 14.82 -9.14 2.14
CA SER A 22 14.46 -9.58 3.50
C SER A 22 13.46 -10.74 3.47
N ASP A 23 13.64 -11.68 4.41
CA ASP A 23 12.70 -12.78 4.60
C ASP A 23 11.33 -12.28 5.07
N GLU A 24 11.26 -11.05 5.58
CA GLU A 24 10.02 -10.46 6.08
C GLU A 24 9.15 -9.83 4.98
N ILE A 25 9.65 -9.76 3.75
CA ILE A 25 8.92 -9.12 2.64
C ILE A 25 7.53 -9.73 2.44
N GLU A 26 7.44 -11.07 2.44
CA GLU A 26 6.15 -11.73 2.19
C GLU A 26 5.12 -11.42 3.28
N SER A 27 5.55 -11.39 4.55
CA SER A 27 4.64 -11.06 5.64
C SER A 27 4.20 -9.59 5.55
N LYS A 28 5.10 -8.69 5.14
CA LYS A 28 4.75 -7.29 4.95
C LYS A 28 3.76 -7.12 3.81
N LYS A 29 3.96 -7.83 2.71
CA LYS A 29 3.04 -7.81 1.57
C LYS A 29 1.66 -8.35 1.96
N PHE A 30 1.62 -9.40 2.75
CA PHE A 30 0.36 -9.96 3.23
C PHE A 30 -0.41 -8.91 4.04
N ARG A 31 0.28 -8.22 4.96
CA ARG A 31 -0.36 -7.18 5.75
C ARG A 31 -0.84 -6.01 4.87
N LEU A 32 -0.08 -5.66 3.83
CA LEU A 32 -0.49 -4.62 2.88
C LEU A 32 -1.81 -4.98 2.20
N LYS A 33 -2.00 -6.24 1.84
CA LYS A 33 -3.28 -6.70 1.27
C LYS A 33 -4.41 -6.55 2.27
N GLU A 34 -4.16 -6.88 3.54
CA GLU A 34 -5.16 -6.72 4.59
C GLU A 34 -5.54 -5.25 4.77
N VAL A 35 -4.55 -4.36 4.73
CA VAL A 35 -4.80 -2.92 4.81
C VAL A 35 -5.69 -2.48 3.66
N GLY A 36 -5.39 -2.94 2.44
CA GLY A 36 -6.21 -2.62 1.28
C GLY A 36 -7.65 -3.08 1.43
N LYS A 37 -7.84 -4.28 1.98
CA LYS A 37 -9.18 -4.80 2.22
C LYS A 37 -9.95 -3.97 3.25
N GLU A 38 -9.29 -3.56 4.32
CA GLU A 38 -9.91 -2.71 5.33
C GLU A 38 -10.35 -1.37 4.71
N ILE A 39 -9.52 -0.79 3.86
CA ILE A 39 -9.84 0.47 3.19
C ILE A 39 -11.01 0.28 2.24
N PHE A 40 -11.00 -0.82 1.48
CA PHE A 40 -12.08 -1.13 0.55
C PHE A 40 -13.42 -1.33 1.27
N ASP A 41 -13.38 -2.05 2.39
CA ASP A 41 -14.60 -2.31 3.18
C ASP A 41 -15.18 -1.02 3.76
N ASP A 42 -14.34 -0.04 4.03
CA ASP A 42 -14.76 1.24 4.61
C ASP A 42 -15.26 2.23 3.56
N GLY A 43 -14.59 2.33 2.42
CA GLY A 43 -14.90 3.38 1.45
C GLY A 43 -14.81 3.00 -0.02
N GLY A 44 -14.64 1.73 -0.34
CA GLY A 44 -14.62 1.24 -1.71
C GLY A 44 -13.32 1.56 -2.44
N VAL A 45 -13.37 1.40 -3.76
CA VAL A 45 -12.18 1.59 -4.60
C VAL A 45 -11.69 3.04 -4.59
N ASP A 46 -12.60 4.00 -4.48
CA ASP A 46 -12.20 5.41 -4.42
C ASP A 46 -11.35 5.69 -3.18
N ALA A 47 -11.71 5.08 -2.05
CA ALA A 47 -10.90 5.21 -0.83
C ALA A 47 -9.54 4.56 -1.00
N MET A 48 -9.47 3.41 -1.68
CA MET A 48 -8.20 2.75 -1.98
C MET A 48 -7.29 3.66 -2.83
N GLU A 49 -7.85 4.26 -3.87
CA GLU A 49 -7.10 5.16 -4.75
C GLU A 49 -6.55 6.36 -3.99
N ASN A 50 -7.41 7.02 -3.22
CA ASN A 50 -7.01 8.20 -2.47
C ASN A 50 -5.96 7.86 -1.42
N PHE A 51 -6.15 6.76 -0.73
CA PHE A 51 -5.26 6.33 0.34
C PHE A 51 -3.87 6.02 -0.23
N PHE A 52 -3.81 5.22 -1.29
CA PHE A 52 -2.53 4.88 -1.92
C PHE A 52 -1.83 6.12 -2.47
N PHE A 53 -2.60 7.03 -3.08
CA PHE A 53 -2.04 8.26 -3.65
C PHE A 53 -1.34 9.09 -2.56
N VAL A 54 -1.99 9.28 -1.41
CA VAL A 54 -1.42 10.05 -0.32
C VAL A 54 -0.15 9.39 0.22
N VAL A 55 -0.21 8.09 0.45
CA VAL A 55 0.94 7.34 0.96
C VAL A 55 2.09 7.35 -0.04
N GLU A 56 1.79 7.17 -1.32
CA GLU A 56 2.78 7.19 -2.38
C GLU A 56 3.53 8.52 -2.41
N ASN A 57 2.79 9.63 -2.35
CA ASN A 57 3.41 10.96 -2.37
C ASN A 57 4.31 11.18 -1.16
N ARG A 58 3.91 10.72 0.01
CA ARG A 58 4.72 10.86 1.22
C ARG A 58 6.02 10.07 1.10
N ILE A 59 5.93 8.84 0.61
CA ILE A 59 7.11 7.97 0.47
C ILE A 59 8.07 8.54 -0.58
N GLU A 60 7.55 8.97 -1.73
CA GLU A 60 8.37 9.53 -2.78
C GLU A 60 9.12 10.78 -2.32
N GLY A 61 8.48 11.57 -1.45
CA GLY A 61 9.12 12.76 -0.90
C GLY A 61 10.17 12.47 0.15
N GLU A 62 10.08 11.32 0.83
CA GLU A 62 10.99 11.00 1.94
C GLU A 62 12.21 10.20 1.50
N ILE A 63 12.04 9.21 0.61
CA ILE A 63 13.13 8.30 0.25
C ILE A 63 13.46 8.29 -1.24
N GLU A 64 12.78 9.10 -2.03
CA GLU A 64 12.99 9.22 -3.47
C GLU A 64 12.83 7.90 -4.24
N LYS A 65 12.01 7.00 -3.71
CA LYS A 65 11.62 5.75 -4.36
C LYS A 65 10.11 5.70 -4.46
N SER A 66 9.59 5.12 -5.55
CA SER A 66 8.14 5.05 -5.75
C SER A 66 7.59 3.70 -5.38
N PRO A 67 6.51 3.64 -4.56
CA PRO A 67 5.84 2.39 -4.25
C PRO A 67 4.82 1.99 -5.32
N LYS A 68 4.77 2.66 -6.46
CA LYS A 68 3.80 2.36 -7.53
C LYS A 68 3.73 0.87 -7.89
N PRO A 69 4.86 0.15 -8.01
CA PRO A 69 4.77 -1.29 -8.33
C PRO A 69 3.98 -2.11 -7.32
N PHE A 70 3.85 -1.62 -6.08
CA PHE A 70 3.09 -2.33 -5.05
C PHE A 70 1.58 -2.15 -5.17
N ARG A 71 1.11 -1.27 -6.07
CA ARG A 71 -0.33 -1.15 -6.32
C ARG A 71 -0.93 -2.49 -6.75
N SER A 72 -0.17 -3.30 -7.46
CA SER A 72 -0.63 -4.61 -7.92
C SER A 72 -0.95 -5.60 -6.80
N LEU A 73 -0.46 -5.35 -5.58
CA LEU A 73 -0.78 -6.18 -4.43
C LEU A 73 -2.28 -6.16 -4.11
N TRP A 74 -2.96 -5.08 -4.46
CA TRP A 74 -4.38 -4.93 -4.19
C TRP A 74 -5.26 -5.45 -5.33
N ASN A 75 -4.67 -5.97 -6.40
CA ASN A 75 -5.43 -6.57 -7.49
C ASN A 75 -6.27 -7.72 -6.94
N GLY A 76 -7.54 -7.76 -7.32
CA GLY A 76 -8.45 -8.80 -6.84
C GLY A 76 -9.25 -8.40 -5.61
N LEU A 77 -8.87 -7.32 -4.90
CA LEU A 77 -9.67 -6.82 -3.79
C LEU A 77 -10.92 -6.08 -4.29
N SER A 78 -10.80 -5.48 -5.47
CA SER A 78 -11.92 -4.85 -6.17
C SER A 78 -11.80 -5.18 -7.64
N ASP A 79 -12.93 -5.38 -8.32
CA ASP A 79 -12.95 -5.65 -9.76
C ASP A 79 -12.39 -4.47 -10.56
N GLU A 80 -12.41 -3.28 -9.99
CA GLU A 80 -11.93 -2.06 -10.64
C GLU A 80 -10.45 -1.78 -10.40
N TRP A 81 -9.80 -2.49 -9.49
CA TRP A 81 -8.39 -2.28 -9.18
C TRP A 81 -7.55 -3.26 -9.97
N LYS A 82 -6.94 -2.77 -11.06
CA LYS A 82 -6.14 -3.62 -11.96
C LYS A 82 -4.87 -2.87 -12.35
N TYR A 83 -3.78 -3.21 -11.69
CA TYR A 83 -2.47 -2.63 -11.97
C TYR A 83 -1.46 -3.72 -12.33
N HIS A 84 -0.46 -3.35 -13.09
CA HIS A 84 0.56 -4.29 -13.58
C HIS A 84 1.94 -3.97 -13.03
#